data_1a990060f2f1711ac538aeee3404e83b
#
_entry.id   1a990060f2f1711ac538aeee3404e83b
#
_cell.length_a   1.000
_cell.length_b   1.000
_cell.length_c   1.000
_cell.angle_alpha   90.00
_cell.angle_beta   90.00
_cell.angle_gamma   90.00
#
_symmetry.space_group_name_H-M   'P 1'
#
loop_
_entity.id
_entity.type
_entity.pdbx_description
1 polymer ?
#
loop_
_entity_poly.entity_id
_entity_poly.type
_entity_poly.pdbx_seq_one_letter_code
_entity_poly.pdbx_strand_id
1 'polypeptide(L)'
;MTRQEKLTLSVAALICIGFTQHLYHTAGWLPTIIIGFGALTLGLVLWLKTSFYYPTDPNRLLPPYLLTAGLLMLHIAEEYAFDFGGRIAGITEGIWSTEMFLWSLGLGFPLVWISGGIAIAKRHPFGGFASC
;
A
#
# COMPACT_ATOMS: atom_id res chain seq x y z
N MET A 1 13.29 -19.61 -9.08
CA MET A 1 12.31 -18.53 -9.36
C MET A 1 11.93 -18.55 -10.83
N THR A 2 10.66 -18.65 -11.10
CA THR A 2 10.09 -18.53 -12.45
C THR A 2 10.20 -17.09 -12.97
N ARG A 3 9.99 -16.89 -14.28
CA ARG A 3 9.96 -15.54 -14.87
C ARG A 3 8.86 -14.67 -14.25
N GLN A 4 7.71 -15.29 -13.95
CA GLN A 4 6.57 -14.59 -13.34
C GLN A 4 6.87 -14.15 -11.91
N GLU A 5 7.50 -15.00 -11.10
CA GLU A 5 7.92 -14.63 -9.73
C GLU A 5 8.92 -13.47 -9.72
N LYS A 6 9.91 -13.50 -10.62
CA LYS A 6 10.88 -12.40 -10.77
C LYS A 6 10.18 -11.09 -11.13
N LEU A 7 9.26 -11.13 -12.09
CA LEU A 7 8.48 -9.95 -12.50
C LEU A 7 7.65 -9.41 -11.34
N THR A 8 6.94 -10.28 -10.64
CA THR A 8 6.09 -9.90 -9.49
C THR A 8 6.92 -9.26 -8.38
N LEU A 9 8.09 -9.83 -8.06
CA LEU A 9 9.01 -9.26 -7.07
C LEU A 9 9.54 -7.89 -7.50
N SER A 10 9.94 -7.75 -8.78
CA SER A 10 10.42 -6.48 -9.31
C SER A 10 9.34 -5.39 -9.25
N VAL A 11 8.10 -5.73 -9.62
CA VAL A 11 6.96 -4.78 -9.55
C VAL A 11 6.68 -4.38 -8.11
N ALA A 12 6.63 -5.34 -7.16
CA ALA A 12 6.41 -5.05 -5.75
C ALA A 12 7.51 -4.14 -5.17
N ALA A 13 8.78 -4.44 -5.49
CA ALA A 13 9.92 -3.61 -5.05
C ALA A 13 9.87 -2.19 -5.64
N LEU A 14 9.52 -2.05 -6.92
CA LEU A 14 9.36 -0.74 -7.57
C LEU A 14 8.21 0.07 -6.94
N ILE A 15 7.10 -0.57 -6.60
CA ILE A 15 5.99 0.08 -5.89
C ILE A 15 6.47 0.59 -4.53
N CYS A 16 7.15 -0.25 -3.73
CA CYS A 16 7.66 0.14 -2.42
C CYS A 16 8.65 1.31 -2.52
N ILE A 17 9.62 1.24 -3.43
CA ILE A 17 10.64 2.29 -3.61
C ILE A 17 9.99 3.58 -4.11
N GLY A 18 9.18 3.50 -5.17
CA GLY A 18 8.54 4.67 -5.78
C GLY A 18 7.60 5.38 -4.81
N PHE A 19 6.81 4.62 -4.06
CA PHE A 19 5.90 5.20 -3.08
C PHE A 19 6.65 5.79 -1.87
N THR A 20 7.70 5.13 -1.40
CA THR A 20 8.56 5.67 -0.32
C THR A 20 9.23 6.98 -0.73
N GLN A 21 9.74 7.06 -1.98
CA GLN A 21 10.28 8.31 -2.51
C GLN A 21 9.21 9.39 -2.66
N HIS A 22 8.02 9.02 -3.17
CA HIS A 22 6.91 9.96 -3.26
C HIS A 22 6.54 10.55 -1.89
N LEU A 23 6.40 9.71 -0.87
CA LEU A 23 6.15 10.16 0.51
C LEU A 23 7.23 11.10 1.02
N TYR A 24 8.51 10.79 0.78
CA TYR A 24 9.61 11.64 1.22
C TYR A 24 9.53 13.04 0.63
N HIS A 25 9.25 13.15 -0.65
CA HIS A 25 9.19 14.44 -1.35
C HIS A 25 7.91 15.24 -1.08
N THR A 26 6.81 14.56 -0.72
CA THR A 26 5.52 15.23 -0.56
C THR A 26 5.12 15.42 0.89
N ALA A 27 5.23 14.39 1.70
CA ALA A 27 4.75 14.34 3.09
C ALA A 27 5.89 14.52 4.13
N GLY A 28 7.15 14.47 3.68
CA GLY A 28 8.33 14.66 4.54
C GLY A 28 8.82 13.36 5.19
N TRP A 29 9.82 13.49 6.05
CA TRP A 29 10.57 12.35 6.62
C TRP A 29 9.73 11.45 7.55
N LEU A 30 8.82 12.03 8.33
CA LEU A 30 8.06 11.28 9.34
C LEU A 30 7.08 10.27 8.71
N PRO A 31 6.19 10.63 7.76
CA PRO A 31 5.38 9.65 7.03
C PRO A 31 6.23 8.64 6.25
N THR A 32 7.38 9.04 5.74
CA THR A 32 8.31 8.14 5.05
C THR A 32 8.82 7.03 5.97
N ILE A 33 9.21 7.36 7.20
CA ILE A 33 9.65 6.34 8.16
C ILE A 33 8.50 5.41 8.54
N ILE A 34 7.34 5.97 8.88
CA ILE A 34 6.21 5.17 9.39
C ILE A 34 5.61 4.29 8.29
N ILE A 35 5.30 4.88 7.13
CA ILE A 35 4.60 4.18 6.03
C ILE A 35 5.61 3.49 5.11
N GLY A 36 6.64 4.20 4.64
CA GLY A 36 7.60 3.68 3.66
C GLY A 36 8.44 2.54 4.22
N PHE A 37 9.07 2.76 5.37
CA PHE A 37 9.89 1.71 6.00
C PHE A 37 9.08 0.81 6.94
N GLY A 38 8.21 1.38 7.77
CA GLY A 38 7.44 0.62 8.74
C GLY A 38 6.41 -0.31 8.10
N ALA A 39 5.53 0.21 7.23
CA ALA A 39 4.48 -0.59 6.61
C ALA A 39 4.95 -1.28 5.32
N LEU A 40 5.43 -0.53 4.32
CA LEU A 40 5.71 -1.09 2.99
C LEU A 40 6.93 -2.03 2.98
N THR A 41 8.05 -1.62 3.60
CA THR A 41 9.26 -2.46 3.59
C THR A 41 9.08 -3.69 4.47
N LEU A 42 8.50 -3.53 5.66
CA LEU A 42 8.19 -4.66 6.54
C LEU A 42 7.16 -5.60 5.90
N GLY A 43 6.11 -5.05 5.29
CA GLY A 43 5.11 -5.81 4.53
C GLY A 43 5.74 -6.61 3.39
N LEU A 44 6.65 -6.01 2.62
CA LEU A 44 7.40 -6.71 1.56
C LEU A 44 8.22 -7.88 2.12
N VAL A 45 8.94 -7.67 3.22
CA VAL A 45 9.75 -8.72 3.85
C VAL A 45 8.87 -9.85 4.39
N LEU A 46 7.75 -9.52 5.06
CA LEU A 46 6.81 -10.52 5.56
C LEU A 46 6.19 -11.32 4.42
N TRP A 47 5.74 -10.65 3.36
CA TRP A 47 5.22 -11.31 2.18
C TRP A 47 6.23 -12.29 1.55
N LEU A 48 7.49 -11.88 1.38
CA LEU A 48 8.54 -12.74 0.86
C LEU A 48 8.78 -13.98 1.73
N LYS A 49 8.69 -13.83 3.05
CA LYS A 49 8.90 -14.95 3.99
C LYS A 49 7.70 -15.87 4.14
N THR A 50 6.50 -15.41 3.80
CA THR A 50 5.25 -16.16 4.06
C THR A 50 4.54 -16.57 2.78
N SER A 51 3.92 -15.62 2.09
CA SER A 51 2.92 -15.87 1.04
C SER A 51 3.50 -15.92 -0.37
N PHE A 52 4.75 -15.49 -0.57
CA PHE A 52 5.35 -15.46 -1.91
C PHE A 52 5.54 -16.88 -2.49
N TYR A 53 6.06 -17.80 -1.65
CA TYR A 53 6.27 -19.19 -2.06
C TYR A 53 5.10 -20.11 -1.73
N TYR A 54 4.23 -19.71 -0.82
CA TYR A 54 3.09 -20.50 -0.35
C TYR A 54 1.80 -19.68 -0.50
N PRO A 55 1.22 -19.62 -1.71
CA PRO A 55 0.01 -18.83 -1.95
C PRO A 55 -1.13 -19.26 -1.02
N THR A 56 -1.72 -18.30 -0.33
CA THR A 56 -2.84 -18.52 0.57
C THR A 56 -4.12 -18.83 -0.22
N ASP A 57 -5.01 -19.64 0.34
CA ASP A 57 -6.31 -19.93 -0.26
C ASP A 57 -7.13 -18.61 -0.37
N PRO A 58 -7.58 -18.25 -1.59
CA PRO A 58 -8.39 -17.05 -1.80
C PRO A 58 -9.63 -16.98 -0.92
N ASN A 59 -10.29 -18.12 -0.68
CA ASN A 59 -11.50 -18.14 0.13
C ASN A 59 -11.27 -17.75 1.59
N ARG A 60 -10.06 -17.94 2.09
CA ARG A 60 -9.65 -17.55 3.45
C ARG A 60 -9.09 -16.13 3.51
N LEU A 61 -8.40 -15.71 2.45
CA LEU A 61 -7.70 -14.42 2.45
C LEU A 61 -8.59 -13.26 1.98
N LEU A 62 -9.45 -13.49 0.99
CA LEU A 62 -10.24 -12.44 0.36
C LEU A 62 -11.22 -11.73 1.32
N PRO A 63 -11.98 -12.44 2.19
CA PRO A 63 -12.90 -11.76 3.10
C PRO A 63 -12.20 -10.78 4.07
N PRO A 64 -11.15 -11.16 4.84
CA PRO A 64 -10.46 -10.20 5.70
C PRO A 64 -9.75 -9.10 4.90
N TYR A 65 -9.24 -9.40 3.71
CA TYR A 65 -8.65 -8.42 2.82
C TYR A 65 -9.65 -7.32 2.43
N LEU A 66 -10.84 -7.70 1.96
CA LEU A 66 -11.88 -6.74 1.58
C LEU A 66 -12.38 -5.93 2.77
N LEU A 67 -12.50 -6.56 3.96
CA LEU A 67 -12.85 -5.85 5.18
C LEU A 67 -11.78 -4.80 5.53
N THR A 68 -10.50 -5.18 5.51
CA THR A 68 -9.38 -4.26 5.78
C THR A 68 -9.36 -3.12 4.77
N ALA A 69 -9.51 -3.41 3.48
CA ALA A 69 -9.56 -2.38 2.45
C ALA A 69 -10.74 -1.42 2.67
N GLY A 70 -11.91 -1.93 3.02
CA GLY A 70 -13.07 -1.10 3.35
C GLY A 70 -12.85 -0.19 4.56
N LEU A 71 -12.25 -0.72 5.65
CA LEU A 71 -11.90 0.07 6.83
C LEU A 71 -10.85 1.14 6.53
N LEU A 72 -9.86 0.83 5.71
CA LEU A 72 -8.87 1.80 5.28
C LEU A 72 -9.47 2.90 4.40
N MET A 73 -10.46 2.59 3.56
CA MET A 73 -11.19 3.61 2.79
C MET A 73 -11.96 4.57 3.70
N LEU A 74 -12.61 4.05 4.76
CA LEU A 74 -13.27 4.89 5.76
C LEU A 74 -12.26 5.77 6.50
N HIS A 75 -11.11 5.22 6.88
CA HIS A 75 -10.03 5.96 7.52
C HIS A 75 -9.49 7.10 6.63
N ILE A 76 -9.25 6.84 5.34
CA ILE A 76 -8.84 7.87 4.38
C ILE A 76 -9.91 8.96 4.22
N ALA A 77 -11.19 8.58 4.20
CA ALA A 77 -12.28 9.54 4.13
C ALA A 77 -12.33 10.43 5.39
N GLU A 78 -12.09 9.85 6.57
CA GLU A 78 -11.97 10.60 7.84
C GLU A 78 -10.77 11.56 7.80
N GLU A 79 -9.59 11.08 7.40
CA GLU A 79 -8.39 11.91 7.27
C GLU A 79 -8.61 13.08 6.30
N TYR A 80 -9.28 12.83 5.19
CA TYR A 80 -9.66 13.88 4.25
C TYR A 80 -10.60 14.91 4.88
N ALA A 81 -11.62 14.46 5.59
CA ALA A 81 -12.60 15.33 6.24
C ALA A 81 -11.97 16.25 7.32
N PHE A 82 -10.90 15.80 7.96
CA PHE A 82 -10.16 16.55 8.98
C PHE A 82 -8.93 17.30 8.46
N ASP A 83 -8.76 17.39 7.13
CA ASP A 83 -7.58 18.02 6.49
C ASP A 83 -6.24 17.49 7.03
N PHE A 84 -6.15 16.16 7.18
CA PHE A 84 -4.95 15.52 7.71
C PHE A 84 -3.71 15.84 6.85
N GLY A 85 -3.84 15.87 5.52
CA GLY A 85 -2.74 16.18 4.62
C GLY A 85 -2.12 17.55 4.89
N GLY A 86 -2.96 18.60 5.01
CA GLY A 86 -2.49 19.95 5.33
C GLY A 86 -1.87 20.05 6.71
N ARG A 87 -2.46 19.38 7.72
CA ARG A 87 -1.93 19.38 9.10
C ARG A 87 -0.58 18.67 9.20
N ILE A 88 -0.42 17.51 8.58
CA ILE A 88 0.85 16.77 8.61
C ILE A 88 1.94 17.53 7.86
N ALA A 89 1.63 18.16 6.73
CA ALA A 89 2.58 19.00 5.99
C ALA A 89 3.09 20.17 6.85
N GLY A 90 2.22 20.79 7.65
CA GLY A 90 2.63 21.83 8.58
C GLY A 90 3.57 21.36 9.70
N ILE A 91 3.50 20.09 10.10
CA ILE A 91 4.37 19.51 11.14
C ILE A 91 5.69 19.00 10.54
N THR A 92 5.66 18.45 9.32
CA THR A 92 6.80 17.76 8.70
C THR A 92 7.54 18.61 7.67
N GLU A 93 7.16 19.88 7.53
CA GLU A 93 7.67 20.79 6.48
C GLU A 93 7.47 20.22 5.06
N GLY A 94 6.46 19.34 4.91
CA GLY A 94 6.09 18.75 3.63
C GLY A 94 5.27 19.71 2.77
N ILE A 95 5.13 19.36 1.49
CA ILE A 95 4.30 20.11 0.52
C ILE A 95 2.93 19.45 0.30
N TRP A 96 2.52 18.53 1.16
CA TRP A 96 1.31 17.75 0.98
C TRP A 96 0.07 18.65 1.11
N SER A 97 -0.61 18.86 0.00
CA SER A 97 -1.89 19.54 -0.04
C SER A 97 -3.04 18.52 0.09
N THR A 98 -4.23 19.01 0.42
CA THR A 98 -5.47 18.20 0.42
C THR A 98 -5.70 17.54 -0.95
N GLU A 99 -5.37 18.23 -2.04
CA GLU A 99 -5.48 17.68 -3.40
C GLU A 99 -4.48 16.54 -3.64
N MET A 100 -3.21 16.71 -3.25
CA MET A 100 -2.19 15.66 -3.35
C MET A 100 -2.55 14.45 -2.48
N PHE A 101 -3.10 14.68 -1.29
CA PHE A 101 -3.64 13.63 -0.44
C PHE A 101 -4.75 12.84 -1.15
N LEU A 102 -5.71 13.53 -1.75
CA LEU A 102 -6.81 12.89 -2.47
C LEU A 102 -6.33 12.06 -3.67
N TRP A 103 -5.41 12.58 -4.48
CA TRP A 103 -4.84 11.82 -5.59
C TRP A 103 -4.01 10.62 -5.14
N SER A 104 -3.17 10.78 -4.12
CA SER A 104 -2.27 9.72 -3.67
C SER A 104 -3.01 8.63 -2.89
N LEU A 105 -3.75 9.00 -1.85
CA LEU A 105 -4.41 8.05 -0.95
C LEU A 105 -5.85 7.76 -1.37
N GLY A 106 -6.60 8.79 -1.77
CA GLY A 106 -8.01 8.62 -2.15
C GLY A 106 -8.21 7.89 -3.48
N LEU A 107 -7.27 7.94 -4.42
CA LEU A 107 -7.35 7.26 -5.70
C LEU A 107 -6.26 6.20 -5.89
N GLY A 108 -5.01 6.50 -5.56
CA GLY A 108 -3.88 5.61 -5.79
C GLY A 108 -3.97 4.30 -5.00
N PHE A 109 -4.21 4.36 -3.70
CA PHE A 109 -4.38 3.17 -2.88
C PHE A 109 -5.56 2.29 -3.26
N PRO A 110 -6.78 2.81 -3.50
CA PRO A 110 -7.90 2.00 -3.97
C PRO A 110 -7.59 1.19 -5.24
N LEU A 111 -6.87 1.78 -6.19
CA LEU A 111 -6.46 1.07 -7.41
C LEU A 111 -5.52 -0.11 -7.10
N VAL A 112 -4.57 0.09 -6.18
CA VAL A 112 -3.67 -0.99 -5.74
C VAL A 112 -4.46 -2.08 -5.02
N TRP A 113 -5.39 -1.73 -4.12
CA TRP A 113 -6.19 -2.71 -3.39
C TRP A 113 -7.17 -3.47 -4.27
N ILE A 114 -7.86 -2.82 -5.20
CA ILE A 114 -8.72 -3.51 -6.17
C ILE A 114 -7.89 -4.50 -7.00
N SER A 115 -6.72 -4.06 -7.48
CA SER A 115 -5.79 -4.92 -8.21
C SER A 115 -5.32 -6.10 -7.37
N GLY A 116 -5.03 -5.85 -6.08
CA GLY A 116 -4.66 -6.87 -5.10
C GLY A 116 -5.77 -7.88 -4.87
N GLY A 117 -7.01 -7.43 -4.67
CA GLY A 117 -8.18 -8.30 -4.53
C GLY A 117 -8.41 -9.20 -5.75
N ILE A 118 -8.29 -8.65 -6.96
CA ILE A 118 -8.36 -9.41 -8.21
C ILE A 118 -7.23 -10.44 -8.29
N ALA A 119 -6.01 -10.06 -7.90
CA ALA A 119 -4.85 -10.95 -7.89
C ALA A 119 -5.01 -12.08 -6.87
N ILE A 120 -5.57 -11.82 -5.67
CA ILE A 120 -5.91 -12.85 -4.68
C ILE A 120 -6.93 -13.82 -5.28
N ALA A 121 -8.04 -13.33 -5.83
CA ALA A 121 -9.09 -14.15 -6.43
C ALA A 121 -8.55 -15.05 -7.56
N LYS A 122 -7.58 -14.57 -8.33
CA LYS A 122 -6.92 -15.33 -9.41
C LYS A 122 -5.72 -16.16 -8.94
N ARG A 123 -5.45 -16.26 -7.64
CA ARG A 123 -4.28 -16.96 -7.08
C ARG A 123 -2.94 -16.46 -7.64
N HIS A 124 -2.88 -15.19 -8.02
CA HIS A 124 -1.65 -14.58 -8.52
C HIS A 124 -0.72 -14.23 -7.35
N PRO A 125 0.61 -14.44 -7.44
CA PRO A 125 1.56 -14.13 -6.35
C PRO A 125 1.47 -12.70 -5.82
N PHE A 126 1.14 -11.73 -6.67
CA PHE A 126 0.95 -10.33 -6.29
C PHE A 126 -0.20 -10.12 -5.28
N GLY A 127 -1.20 -11.00 -5.27
CA GLY A 127 -2.31 -10.93 -4.31
C GLY A 127 -1.84 -11.02 -2.85
N GLY A 128 -0.87 -11.90 -2.58
CA GLY A 128 -0.25 -12.02 -1.27
C GLY A 128 0.51 -10.75 -0.85
N PHE A 129 1.19 -10.06 -1.78
CA PHE A 129 1.85 -8.78 -1.51
C PHE A 129 0.83 -7.69 -1.15
N ALA A 130 -0.24 -7.57 -1.91
CA ALA A 130 -1.26 -6.54 -1.68
C ALA A 130 -2.04 -6.73 -0.36
N SER A 131 -1.93 -7.90 0.30
CA SER A 131 -2.60 -8.22 1.57
C SER A 131 -1.70 -8.01 2.81
N CYS A 132 -0.44 -7.72 2.60
CA CYS A 132 0.51 -7.39 3.67
C CYS A 132 0.63 -5.89 3.89
#